data_a9e74fedeeb975589187b3b5985ae5da
#
_entry.id   a9e74fedeeb975589187b3b5985ae5da
#
_cell.length_a   1.000
_cell.length_b   1.000
_cell.length_c   1.000
_cell.angle_alpha   90.00
_cell.angle_beta   90.00
_cell.angle_gamma   90.00
#
_symmetry.space_group_name_H-M   'P 1'
#
loop_
_entity.id
_entity.type
_entity.pdbx_description
1 polymer ?
#
loop_
_entity_poly.entity_id
_entity_poly.type
_entity_poly.pdbx_seq_one_letter_code
_entity_poly.pdbx_strand_id
1 'polypeptide(L)'
;MRLADTSTPAVVLTASPAPLLHGALGVIRSLARLGVPVYLVHDERRAPTDRSKYLRGVVVARYDQAEPAGFLDDLAAVGRRLGRPAVLIPVDDLGALFVADHAAALREWFLFPDLEADTAHALASKRSLYLLCHRLGVPSPETLFPRDRDEALALSERTGLPVVVKAIDPLLLYQREQARSVVVARSRRELLDAYDRLEVLGRPNLLLQEYIPGGADSIWMFNGYLDAGGRCLLGFTGTKLRQCPPHTGPTSLGVCRRNPLVERVTTEFLAAVGYRGIVDLGWRHDARDGRYKLLDVNPRLGGSFRLFVATNGMDVVRALYLDLTGQPVPASTARDGRMWLVEPNDLRASLVYRREGVLTSRQWLRSLRGVEEGAWFAGDDPVPFLAMCGAAVTMAAGKAARTALARVAGRPTSAGCR
;
A
#
# COMPACT_ATOMS: atom_id res chain seq x y z
N MET A 1 3.16 -9.60 -24.40
CA MET A 1 4.57 -9.26 -24.12
C MET A 1 5.37 -10.53 -23.91
N ARG A 2 6.61 -10.60 -24.41
CA ARG A 2 7.60 -11.65 -24.12
C ARG A 2 8.87 -10.97 -23.61
N LEU A 3 9.55 -11.57 -22.63
CA LEU A 3 10.87 -11.14 -22.18
C LEU A 3 11.95 -11.86 -23.00
N ALA A 4 13.09 -11.20 -23.21
CA ALA A 4 14.23 -11.81 -23.92
C ALA A 4 14.92 -12.86 -23.03
N ASP A 5 15.06 -12.56 -21.73
CA ASP A 5 15.63 -13.47 -20.74
C ASP A 5 14.74 -13.50 -19.48
N THR A 6 14.41 -14.69 -19.02
CA THR A 6 13.63 -14.96 -17.81
C THR A 6 14.41 -15.84 -16.82
N SER A 7 15.69 -16.04 -17.05
CA SER A 7 16.51 -16.95 -16.24
C SER A 7 16.79 -16.44 -14.83
N THR A 8 16.85 -15.11 -14.65
CA THR A 8 17.06 -14.49 -13.34
C THR A 8 15.80 -14.67 -12.48
N PRO A 9 15.87 -15.32 -11.31
CA PRO A 9 14.70 -15.48 -10.45
C PRO A 9 14.30 -14.16 -9.80
N ALA A 10 13.03 -14.08 -9.36
CA ALA A 10 12.53 -12.99 -8.54
C ALA A 10 12.11 -13.51 -7.16
N VAL A 11 12.42 -12.75 -6.12
CA VAL A 11 12.04 -13.00 -4.74
C VAL A 11 11.10 -11.89 -4.28
N VAL A 12 9.85 -12.23 -4.04
CA VAL A 12 8.85 -11.32 -3.46
C VAL A 12 9.01 -11.37 -1.94
N LEU A 13 9.22 -10.20 -1.33
CA LEU A 13 9.49 -10.08 0.10
C LEU A 13 8.33 -9.39 0.80
N THR A 14 7.83 -10.03 1.86
CA THR A 14 6.94 -9.41 2.83
C THR A 14 7.51 -9.58 4.23
N ALA A 15 7.63 -8.48 4.96
CA ALA A 15 8.09 -8.48 6.35
C ALA A 15 6.96 -8.17 7.35
N SER A 16 5.83 -7.65 6.87
CA SER A 16 4.66 -7.37 7.72
C SER A 16 3.83 -8.62 7.96
N PRO A 17 3.32 -8.82 9.18
CA PRO A 17 2.41 -9.93 9.51
C PRO A 17 1.00 -9.64 8.93
N ALA A 18 0.82 -9.72 7.63
CA ALA A 18 -0.46 -9.44 6.98
C ALA A 18 -0.91 -10.63 6.12
N PRO A 19 -1.91 -11.41 6.58
CA PRO A 19 -2.27 -12.69 5.97
C PRO A 19 -2.88 -12.59 4.56
N LEU A 20 -3.22 -11.39 4.07
CA LEU A 20 -3.97 -11.19 2.84
C LEU A 20 -3.30 -10.16 1.91
N LEU A 21 -2.03 -10.40 1.55
CA LEU A 21 -1.27 -9.51 0.67
C LEU A 21 -1.55 -9.80 -0.81
N HIS A 22 -2.60 -9.20 -1.37
CA HIS A 22 -2.90 -9.27 -2.79
C HIS A 22 -1.83 -8.61 -3.69
N GLY A 23 -1.05 -7.67 -3.14
CA GLY A 23 0.10 -7.07 -3.83
C GLY A 23 1.16 -8.11 -4.20
N ALA A 24 1.53 -8.98 -3.25
CA ALA A 24 2.46 -10.08 -3.51
C ALA A 24 1.95 -11.02 -4.61
N LEU A 25 0.66 -11.40 -4.56
CA LEU A 25 0.03 -12.23 -5.59
C LEU A 25 0.08 -11.55 -6.97
N GLY A 26 -0.11 -10.24 -7.02
CA GLY A 26 0.02 -9.45 -8.23
C GLY A 26 1.42 -9.54 -8.84
N VAL A 27 2.49 -9.44 -8.02
CA VAL A 27 3.89 -9.58 -8.45
C VAL A 27 4.15 -10.99 -8.99
N ILE A 28 3.74 -12.01 -8.23
CA ILE A 28 3.90 -13.43 -8.61
C ILE A 28 3.31 -13.67 -10.00
N ARG A 29 2.05 -13.25 -10.21
CA ARG A 29 1.36 -13.41 -11.49
C ARG A 29 1.96 -12.56 -12.60
N SER A 30 2.39 -11.33 -12.30
CA SER A 30 2.97 -10.43 -13.30
C SER A 30 4.23 -10.99 -13.95
N LEU A 31 5.16 -11.52 -13.14
CA LEU A 31 6.43 -12.04 -13.62
C LEU A 31 6.34 -13.49 -14.08
N ALA A 32 5.71 -14.37 -13.30
CA ALA A 32 5.71 -15.78 -13.62
C ALA A 32 4.89 -16.15 -14.88
N ARG A 33 3.88 -15.36 -15.23
CA ARG A 33 3.18 -15.48 -16.53
C ARG A 33 4.09 -15.21 -17.73
N LEU A 34 5.20 -14.52 -17.51
CA LEU A 34 6.22 -14.27 -18.52
C LEU A 34 7.35 -15.31 -18.51
N GLY A 35 7.29 -16.30 -17.60
CA GLY A 35 8.27 -17.37 -17.48
C GLY A 35 9.35 -17.14 -16.41
N VAL A 36 9.32 -16.01 -15.69
CA VAL A 36 10.28 -15.74 -14.60
C VAL A 36 10.01 -16.67 -13.42
N PRO A 37 11.02 -17.38 -12.87
CA PRO A 37 10.88 -18.17 -11.64
C PRO A 37 10.65 -17.24 -10.44
N VAL A 38 9.52 -17.36 -9.77
CA VAL A 38 9.16 -16.46 -8.65
C VAL A 38 9.09 -17.25 -7.35
N TYR A 39 9.75 -16.71 -6.33
CA TYR A 39 9.74 -17.19 -4.95
C TYR A 39 9.10 -16.16 -4.04
N LEU A 40 8.52 -16.62 -2.93
CA LEU A 40 7.89 -15.77 -1.93
C LEU A 40 8.54 -15.97 -0.56
N VAL A 41 8.90 -14.87 0.11
CA VAL A 41 9.37 -14.86 1.51
C VAL A 41 8.35 -14.11 2.35
N HIS A 42 7.83 -14.72 3.39
CA HIS A 42 6.88 -14.12 4.33
C HIS A 42 6.86 -14.86 5.67
N ASP A 43 6.22 -14.29 6.70
CA ASP A 43 6.21 -14.86 8.06
C ASP A 43 5.05 -15.83 8.34
N GLU A 44 4.09 -15.98 7.41
CA GLU A 44 2.88 -16.75 7.65
C GLU A 44 2.93 -18.13 6.97
N ARG A 45 2.60 -19.15 7.74
CA ARG A 45 2.39 -20.50 7.17
C ARG A 45 0.99 -20.60 6.56
N ARG A 46 0.92 -21.00 5.28
CA ARG A 46 -0.32 -21.26 4.54
C ARG A 46 -1.13 -20.01 4.19
N ALA A 47 -0.45 -18.92 3.83
CA ALA A 47 -1.14 -17.77 3.25
C ALA A 47 -1.90 -18.16 1.95
N PRO A 48 -3.02 -17.52 1.63
CA PRO A 48 -3.71 -17.77 0.36
C PRO A 48 -2.82 -17.62 -0.88
N THR A 49 -1.85 -16.70 -0.83
CA THR A 49 -0.84 -16.47 -1.89
C THR A 49 0.03 -17.69 -2.18
N ASP A 50 0.31 -18.53 -1.16
CA ASP A 50 1.12 -19.76 -1.31
C ASP A 50 0.49 -20.78 -2.27
N ARG A 51 -0.80 -20.65 -2.50
CA ARG A 51 -1.58 -21.53 -3.37
C ARG A 51 -1.51 -21.17 -4.85
N SER A 52 -0.78 -20.12 -5.21
CA SER A 52 -0.60 -19.75 -6.62
C SER A 52 0.24 -20.83 -7.33
N LYS A 53 -0.28 -21.32 -8.46
CA LYS A 53 0.46 -22.24 -9.32
C LYS A 53 1.72 -21.64 -9.95
N TYR A 54 1.86 -20.34 -9.86
CA TYR A 54 2.96 -19.56 -10.42
C TYR A 54 4.17 -19.46 -9.49
N LEU A 55 4.04 -19.88 -8.22
CA LEU A 55 5.17 -19.94 -7.30
C LEU A 55 6.08 -21.15 -7.56
N ARG A 56 7.38 -20.91 -7.55
CA ARG A 56 8.41 -21.95 -7.54
C ARG A 56 8.77 -22.42 -6.14
N GLY A 57 8.58 -21.57 -5.14
CA GLY A 57 8.82 -21.91 -3.76
C GLY A 57 8.38 -20.82 -2.80
N VAL A 58 8.18 -21.22 -1.56
CA VAL A 58 7.84 -20.34 -0.45
C VAL A 58 8.85 -20.57 0.67
N VAL A 59 9.35 -19.50 1.24
CA VAL A 59 10.21 -19.51 2.43
C VAL A 59 9.49 -18.78 3.52
N VAL A 60 9.30 -19.44 4.66
CA VAL A 60 8.72 -18.84 5.86
C VAL A 60 9.85 -18.28 6.69
N ALA A 61 9.96 -16.96 6.75
CA ALA A 61 10.91 -16.21 7.54
C ALA A 61 10.20 -15.08 8.28
N ARG A 62 10.47 -14.96 9.56
CA ARG A 62 9.83 -13.95 10.41
C ARG A 62 10.76 -12.75 10.61
N TYR A 63 10.27 -11.60 10.28
CA TYR A 63 10.95 -10.35 10.58
C TYR A 63 10.66 -9.90 12.02
N ASP A 64 11.73 -9.72 12.80
CA ASP A 64 11.68 -9.07 14.10
C ASP A 64 12.47 -7.76 14.02
N GLN A 65 11.81 -6.64 14.23
CA GLN A 65 12.43 -5.32 14.15
C GLN A 65 13.47 -5.10 15.26
N ALA A 66 13.35 -5.80 16.40
CA ALA A 66 14.33 -5.74 17.49
C ALA A 66 15.58 -6.57 17.20
N GLU A 67 15.45 -7.64 16.40
CA GLU A 67 16.54 -8.56 16.07
C GLU A 67 16.57 -8.87 14.56
N PRO A 68 16.94 -7.89 13.71
CA PRO A 68 16.86 -8.03 12.25
C PRO A 68 17.88 -9.02 11.67
N ALA A 69 18.92 -9.38 12.41
CA ALA A 69 20.00 -10.25 11.94
C ALA A 69 19.50 -11.63 11.48
N GLY A 70 18.57 -12.25 12.23
CA GLY A 70 18.00 -13.55 11.86
C GLY A 70 17.27 -13.51 10.51
N PHE A 71 16.55 -12.44 10.22
CA PHE A 71 15.87 -12.27 8.94
C PHE A 71 16.85 -12.02 7.79
N LEU A 72 17.97 -11.33 8.06
CA LEU A 72 19.06 -11.16 7.10
C LEU A 72 19.71 -12.51 6.75
N ASP A 73 19.95 -13.36 7.76
CA ASP A 73 20.49 -14.71 7.56
C ASP A 73 19.56 -15.60 6.76
N ASP A 74 18.26 -15.52 7.00
CA ASP A 74 17.23 -16.23 6.23
C ASP A 74 17.25 -15.81 4.75
N LEU A 75 17.34 -14.50 4.47
CA LEU A 75 17.44 -14.00 3.10
C LEU A 75 18.76 -14.41 2.43
N ALA A 76 19.88 -14.35 3.14
CA ALA A 76 21.17 -14.85 2.65
C ALA A 76 21.10 -16.36 2.32
N ALA A 77 20.39 -17.14 3.15
CA ALA A 77 20.15 -18.56 2.88
C ALA A 77 19.31 -18.78 1.61
N VAL A 78 18.31 -17.93 1.36
CA VAL A 78 17.57 -17.94 0.08
C VAL A 78 18.49 -17.65 -1.09
N GLY A 79 19.35 -16.62 -1.00
CA GLY A 79 20.30 -16.27 -2.04
C GLY A 79 21.28 -17.41 -2.35
N ARG A 80 21.89 -18.00 -1.31
CA ARG A 80 22.77 -19.17 -1.46
C ARG A 80 22.06 -20.34 -2.13
N ARG A 81 20.82 -20.62 -1.75
CA ARG A 81 20.03 -21.73 -2.33
C ARG A 81 19.70 -21.50 -3.81
N LEU A 82 19.48 -20.25 -4.22
CA LEU A 82 19.23 -19.92 -5.62
C LEU A 82 20.49 -20.04 -6.48
N GLY A 83 21.69 -19.90 -5.89
CA GLY A 83 23.00 -20.07 -6.55
C GLY A 83 23.29 -19.03 -7.65
N ARG A 84 22.51 -17.98 -7.73
CA ARG A 84 22.63 -16.84 -8.65
C ARG A 84 21.91 -15.62 -8.12
N PRO A 85 22.28 -14.39 -8.52
CA PRO A 85 21.55 -13.19 -8.13
C PRO A 85 20.06 -13.28 -8.52
N ALA A 86 19.19 -12.80 -7.63
CA ALA A 86 17.75 -12.75 -7.83
C ALA A 86 17.23 -11.31 -7.67
N VAL A 87 16.19 -10.92 -8.41
CA VAL A 87 15.54 -9.62 -8.23
C VAL A 87 14.71 -9.65 -6.94
N LEU A 88 15.06 -8.81 -5.96
CA LEU A 88 14.34 -8.70 -4.69
C LEU A 88 13.28 -7.60 -4.77
N ILE A 89 12.04 -7.94 -4.46
CA ILE A 89 10.88 -7.05 -4.61
C ILE A 89 10.12 -6.97 -3.29
N PRO A 90 10.40 -5.98 -2.43
CA PRO A 90 9.61 -5.74 -1.23
C PRO A 90 8.23 -5.19 -1.59
N VAL A 91 7.19 -5.72 -0.96
CA VAL A 91 5.80 -5.33 -1.23
C VAL A 91 5.10 -4.68 -0.03
N ASP A 92 5.82 -4.44 1.06
CA ASP A 92 5.35 -3.71 2.24
C ASP A 92 6.44 -2.75 2.78
N ASP A 93 6.02 -1.85 3.67
CA ASP A 93 6.90 -0.80 4.18
C ASP A 93 8.07 -1.36 4.99
N LEU A 94 7.81 -2.37 5.83
CA LEU A 94 8.87 -3.00 6.65
C LEU A 94 9.92 -3.68 5.77
N GLY A 95 9.48 -4.42 4.76
CA GLY A 95 10.39 -5.06 3.81
C GLY A 95 11.22 -4.07 3.00
N ALA A 96 10.62 -2.95 2.58
CA ALA A 96 11.32 -1.92 1.82
C ALA A 96 12.38 -1.21 2.67
N LEU A 97 12.05 -0.83 3.89
CA LEU A 97 13.00 -0.20 4.82
C LEU A 97 14.10 -1.17 5.22
N PHE A 98 13.75 -2.45 5.49
CA PHE A 98 14.75 -3.49 5.78
C PHE A 98 15.75 -3.65 4.63
N VAL A 99 15.29 -3.67 3.37
CA VAL A 99 16.18 -3.78 2.19
C VAL A 99 17.09 -2.56 2.09
N ALA A 100 16.58 -1.36 2.35
CA ALA A 100 17.38 -0.14 2.35
C ALA A 100 18.44 -0.13 3.45
N ASP A 101 18.07 -0.51 4.68
CA ASP A 101 18.96 -0.53 5.85
C ASP A 101 20.08 -1.58 5.72
N HIS A 102 19.81 -2.70 5.06
CA HIS A 102 20.75 -3.82 4.91
C HIS A 102 21.26 -3.99 3.48
N ALA A 103 21.20 -2.93 2.66
CA ALA A 103 21.51 -3.01 1.23
C ALA A 103 22.90 -3.59 0.95
N ALA A 104 23.94 -3.19 1.71
CA ALA A 104 25.31 -3.67 1.51
C ALA A 104 25.43 -5.20 1.62
N ALA A 105 24.79 -5.81 2.61
CA ALA A 105 24.81 -7.26 2.82
C ALA A 105 23.92 -8.02 1.79
N LEU A 106 22.77 -7.43 1.42
CA LEU A 106 21.83 -8.08 0.52
C LEU A 106 22.30 -8.08 -0.95
N ARG A 107 23.16 -7.12 -1.36
CA ARG A 107 23.67 -7.02 -2.73
C ARG A 107 24.55 -8.19 -3.16
N GLU A 108 25.08 -8.94 -2.22
CA GLU A 108 25.78 -10.21 -2.53
C GLU A 108 24.89 -11.20 -3.25
N TRP A 109 23.58 -11.19 -2.93
CA TRP A 109 22.63 -12.20 -3.38
C TRP A 109 21.53 -11.66 -4.26
N PHE A 110 21.23 -10.34 -4.17
CA PHE A 110 20.03 -9.78 -4.74
C PHE A 110 20.29 -8.52 -5.57
N LEU A 111 19.49 -8.36 -6.61
CA LEU A 111 19.36 -7.16 -7.44
C LEU A 111 18.16 -6.36 -6.97
N PHE A 112 18.36 -5.10 -6.63
CA PHE A 112 17.31 -4.15 -6.25
C PHE A 112 17.80 -2.71 -6.49
N PRO A 113 16.90 -1.72 -6.61
CA PRO A 113 17.27 -0.33 -6.83
C PRO A 113 18.18 0.21 -5.72
N ASP A 114 19.09 1.09 -6.10
CA ASP A 114 20.02 1.74 -5.16
C ASP A 114 19.37 3.00 -4.57
N LEU A 115 18.51 2.80 -3.57
CA LEU A 115 17.86 3.86 -2.82
C LEU A 115 18.55 4.01 -1.45
N GLU A 116 19.01 5.22 -1.17
CA GLU A 116 19.60 5.54 0.13
C GLU A 116 18.61 5.33 1.28
N ALA A 117 19.06 4.70 2.37
CA ALA A 117 18.19 4.38 3.51
C ALA A 117 17.54 5.63 4.11
N ASP A 118 18.29 6.73 4.27
CA ASP A 118 17.76 7.99 4.79
C ASP A 118 16.62 8.54 3.90
N THR A 119 16.74 8.39 2.58
CA THR A 119 15.70 8.80 1.64
C THR A 119 14.47 7.91 1.79
N ALA A 120 14.65 6.59 1.89
CA ALA A 120 13.54 5.65 2.08
C ALA A 120 12.79 5.95 3.39
N HIS A 121 13.51 6.11 4.49
CA HIS A 121 12.93 6.48 5.80
C HIS A 121 12.24 7.85 5.77
N ALA A 122 12.86 8.87 5.15
CA ALA A 122 12.28 10.20 5.07
C ALA A 122 10.95 10.20 4.31
N LEU A 123 10.84 9.43 3.24
CA LEU A 123 9.61 9.31 2.43
C LEU A 123 8.53 8.47 3.13
N ALA A 124 8.91 7.39 3.80
CA ALA A 124 7.97 6.52 4.53
C ALA A 124 7.41 7.21 5.79
N SER A 125 8.18 8.10 6.42
CA SER A 125 7.78 8.81 7.63
C SER A 125 6.85 9.98 7.31
N LYS A 126 5.61 9.95 7.82
CA LYS A 126 4.64 11.03 7.62
C LYS A 126 5.15 12.39 8.11
N ARG A 127 5.94 12.42 9.20
CA ARG A 127 6.52 13.64 9.74
C ARG A 127 7.61 14.17 8.81
N SER A 128 8.56 13.33 8.44
CA SER A 128 9.67 13.71 7.57
C SER A 128 9.19 14.13 6.20
N LEU A 129 8.19 13.41 5.64
CA LEU A 129 7.56 13.76 4.37
C LEU A 129 6.92 15.17 4.41
N TYR A 130 6.18 15.50 5.47
CA TYR A 130 5.60 16.84 5.61
C TYR A 130 6.68 17.94 5.63
N LEU A 131 7.74 17.75 6.43
CA LEU A 131 8.85 18.68 6.49
C LEU A 131 9.59 18.80 5.15
N LEU A 132 9.73 17.68 4.44
CA LEU A 132 10.33 17.63 3.11
C LEU A 132 9.48 18.40 2.08
N CYS A 133 8.17 18.19 2.07
CA CYS A 133 7.24 18.93 1.23
C CYS A 133 7.33 20.44 1.48
N HIS A 134 7.35 20.83 2.74
CA HIS A 134 7.48 22.24 3.11
C HIS A 134 8.81 22.85 2.62
N ARG A 135 9.93 22.13 2.80
CA ARG A 135 11.25 22.56 2.34
C ARG A 135 11.34 22.69 0.81
N LEU A 136 10.70 21.79 0.08
CA LEU A 136 10.74 21.76 -1.39
C LEU A 136 9.59 22.58 -2.04
N GLY A 137 8.73 23.22 -1.26
CA GLY A 137 7.57 23.95 -1.79
C GLY A 137 6.50 23.07 -2.44
N VAL A 138 6.49 21.75 -2.14
CA VAL A 138 5.49 20.80 -2.64
C VAL A 138 4.19 20.97 -1.85
N PRO A 139 3.05 21.22 -2.51
CA PRO A 139 1.79 21.34 -1.80
C PRO A 139 1.45 20.09 -1.00
N SER A 140 1.17 20.25 0.28
CA SER A 140 0.71 19.19 1.17
C SER A 140 -0.36 19.77 2.11
N PRO A 141 -1.25 18.93 2.68
CA PRO A 141 -2.19 19.43 3.69
C PRO A 141 -1.45 19.97 4.90
N GLU A 142 -1.95 21.05 5.50
CA GLU A 142 -1.39 21.54 6.76
C GLU A 142 -1.41 20.42 7.80
N THR A 143 -0.27 20.21 8.45
CA THR A 143 -0.07 19.06 9.36
C THR A 143 0.59 19.52 10.64
N LEU A 144 0.02 19.10 11.78
CA LEU A 144 0.53 19.37 13.12
C LEU A 144 0.82 18.06 13.83
N PHE A 145 1.86 18.06 14.65
CA PHE A 145 2.29 16.94 15.50
C PHE A 145 2.09 17.35 16.97
N PRO A 146 0.87 17.23 17.50
CA PRO A 146 0.56 17.72 18.84
C PRO A 146 1.28 16.89 19.90
N ARG A 147 1.80 17.56 20.91
CA ARG A 147 2.43 16.94 22.09
C ARG A 147 1.39 16.56 23.14
N ASP A 148 0.26 17.23 23.12
CA ASP A 148 -0.83 17.06 24.07
C ASP A 148 -2.20 17.37 23.45
N ARG A 149 -3.26 17.23 24.25
CA ARG A 149 -4.65 17.46 23.84
C ARG A 149 -4.94 18.94 23.55
N ASP A 150 -4.28 19.86 24.24
CA ASP A 150 -4.51 21.30 24.08
C ASP A 150 -3.92 21.78 22.76
N GLU A 151 -2.72 21.32 22.39
CA GLU A 151 -2.16 21.55 21.04
C GLU A 151 -3.06 20.95 19.94
N ALA A 152 -3.64 19.75 20.17
CA ALA A 152 -4.55 19.16 19.22
C ALA A 152 -5.81 20.00 19.01
N LEU A 153 -6.35 20.57 20.08
CA LEU A 153 -7.48 21.48 20.02
C LEU A 153 -7.13 22.80 19.32
N ALA A 154 -5.98 23.38 19.61
CA ALA A 154 -5.52 24.62 19.00
C ALA A 154 -5.45 24.55 17.47
N LEU A 155 -5.04 23.39 16.90
CA LEU A 155 -5.09 23.21 15.46
C LEU A 155 -6.54 23.24 14.94
N SER A 156 -7.45 22.51 15.60
CA SER A 156 -8.85 22.47 15.17
C SER A 156 -9.55 23.82 15.23
N GLU A 157 -9.14 24.69 16.13
CA GLU A 157 -9.63 26.09 16.20
C GLU A 157 -9.07 26.95 15.06
N ARG A 158 -7.83 26.69 14.65
CA ARG A 158 -7.16 27.45 13.58
C ARG A 158 -7.61 27.03 12.18
N THR A 159 -7.75 25.71 11.93
CA THR A 159 -8.10 25.18 10.61
C THR A 159 -9.60 24.95 10.42
N GLY A 160 -10.38 24.98 11.50
CA GLY A 160 -11.77 24.56 11.51
C GLY A 160 -11.92 23.02 11.48
N LEU A 161 -13.14 22.55 11.75
CA LEU A 161 -13.52 21.15 11.60
C LEU A 161 -14.17 20.92 10.23
N PRO A 162 -14.04 19.74 9.64
CA PRO A 162 -13.39 18.53 10.18
C PRO A 162 -11.85 18.56 10.05
N VAL A 163 -11.16 17.78 10.91
CA VAL A 163 -9.72 17.50 10.82
C VAL A 163 -9.48 15.99 10.67
N VAL A 164 -8.37 15.63 10.05
CA VAL A 164 -7.95 14.21 9.91
C VAL A 164 -6.93 13.89 11.00
N VAL A 165 -7.23 12.92 11.83
CA VAL A 165 -6.32 12.36 12.84
C VAL A 165 -5.72 11.08 12.27
N LYS A 166 -4.39 11.00 12.19
CA LYS A 166 -3.68 9.82 11.64
C LYS A 166 -2.67 9.29 12.66
N ALA A 167 -2.52 7.98 12.74
CA ALA A 167 -1.37 7.40 13.43
C ALA A 167 -0.09 7.68 12.60
N ILE A 168 0.98 8.06 13.29
CA ILE A 168 2.30 8.21 12.68
C ILE A 168 2.83 6.82 12.31
N ASP A 169 2.85 5.92 13.30
CA ASP A 169 3.20 4.51 13.12
C ASP A 169 1.97 3.63 13.32
N PRO A 170 1.37 3.10 12.24
CA PRO A 170 0.23 2.20 12.35
C PRO A 170 0.56 0.86 13.02
N LEU A 171 1.84 0.42 13.02
CA LEU A 171 2.24 -0.86 13.60
C LEU A 171 2.04 -0.88 15.11
N LEU A 172 2.26 0.26 15.79
CA LEU A 172 1.98 0.39 17.22
C LEU A 172 0.51 0.19 17.58
N LEU A 173 -0.39 0.24 16.60
CA LEU A 173 -1.82 0.02 16.78
C LEU A 173 -2.23 -1.44 16.57
N TYR A 174 -1.39 -2.30 15.97
CA TYR A 174 -1.72 -3.71 15.75
C TYR A 174 -1.98 -4.48 17.05
N GLN A 175 -1.36 -4.05 18.14
CA GLN A 175 -1.58 -4.62 19.47
C GLN A 175 -2.92 -4.17 20.11
N ARG A 176 -3.60 -3.18 19.52
CA ARG A 176 -4.89 -2.66 19.96
C ARG A 176 -5.95 -3.05 18.93
N GLU A 177 -6.67 -4.14 19.15
CA GLU A 177 -7.59 -4.84 18.22
C GLU A 177 -8.63 -3.99 17.47
N GLN A 178 -8.73 -2.67 17.67
CA GLN A 178 -9.81 -1.83 17.13
C GLN A 178 -9.39 -0.42 16.66
N ALA A 179 -8.12 -0.05 16.68
CA ALA A 179 -7.73 1.31 16.35
C ALA A 179 -7.66 1.51 14.82
N ARG A 180 -8.56 2.34 14.28
CA ARG A 180 -8.41 2.85 12.91
C ARG A 180 -7.20 3.78 12.87
N SER A 181 -6.28 3.56 11.97
CA SER A 181 -5.09 4.41 11.79
C SER A 181 -5.40 5.81 11.24
N VAL A 182 -6.63 6.03 10.73
CA VAL A 182 -7.11 7.32 10.21
C VAL A 182 -8.54 7.55 10.66
N VAL A 183 -8.80 8.72 11.24
CA VAL A 183 -10.13 9.16 11.68
C VAL A 183 -10.39 10.58 11.16
N VAL A 184 -11.56 10.83 10.60
CA VAL A 184 -12.03 12.19 10.29
C VAL A 184 -12.87 12.66 11.46
N ALA A 185 -12.34 13.60 12.25
CA ALA A 185 -13.03 14.18 13.40
C ALA A 185 -13.84 15.41 12.96
N ARG A 186 -15.15 15.37 13.17
CA ARG A 186 -16.11 16.41 12.76
C ARG A 186 -16.55 17.29 13.94
N SER A 187 -16.17 16.91 15.15
CA SER A 187 -16.43 17.63 16.37
C SER A 187 -15.23 17.57 17.31
N ARG A 188 -15.16 18.54 18.26
CA ARG A 188 -14.13 18.55 19.31
C ARG A 188 -14.11 17.24 20.10
N ARG A 189 -15.28 16.67 20.38
CA ARG A 189 -15.40 15.37 21.06
C ARG A 189 -14.77 14.25 20.24
N GLU A 190 -15.11 14.14 18.95
CA GLU A 190 -14.54 13.11 18.06
C GLU A 190 -13.03 13.26 17.93
N LEU A 191 -12.51 14.49 17.91
CA LEU A 191 -11.08 14.77 17.90
C LEU A 191 -10.40 14.22 19.15
N LEU A 192 -10.92 14.51 20.33
CA LEU A 192 -10.36 14.05 21.58
C LEU A 192 -10.49 12.54 21.76
N ASP A 193 -11.63 11.95 21.36
CA ASP A 193 -11.83 10.51 21.35
C ASP A 193 -10.86 9.79 20.39
N ALA A 194 -10.51 10.42 19.27
CA ALA A 194 -9.52 9.89 18.33
C ALA A 194 -8.11 10.04 18.89
N TYR A 195 -7.81 11.19 19.50
CA TYR A 195 -6.52 11.44 20.17
C TYR A 195 -6.23 10.35 21.20
N ASP A 196 -7.16 10.14 22.15
CA ASP A 196 -6.99 9.16 23.24
C ASP A 196 -6.82 7.71 22.74
N ARG A 197 -7.44 7.39 21.60
CA ARG A 197 -7.32 6.06 21.01
C ARG A 197 -5.99 5.83 20.30
N LEU A 198 -5.40 6.87 19.72
CA LEU A 198 -4.19 6.78 18.90
C LEU A 198 -2.93 7.11 19.70
N GLU A 199 -3.06 7.85 20.81
CA GLU A 199 -1.96 8.12 21.70
C GLU A 199 -1.41 6.81 22.32
N VAL A 200 -0.09 6.70 22.31
CA VAL A 200 0.63 5.65 23.03
C VAL A 200 1.37 6.30 24.19
N LEU A 201 1.14 5.82 25.42
CA LEU A 201 1.69 6.39 26.65
C LEU A 201 3.20 6.67 26.51
N GLY A 202 3.58 7.95 26.70
CA GLY A 202 4.96 8.42 26.62
C GLY A 202 5.51 8.65 25.21
N ARG A 203 4.74 8.34 24.16
CA ARG A 203 5.12 8.61 22.76
C ARG A 203 3.89 9.08 21.97
N PRO A 204 3.77 10.38 21.61
CA PRO A 204 2.71 10.83 20.74
C PRO A 204 2.80 10.13 19.38
N ASN A 205 1.88 9.21 19.10
CA ASN A 205 1.83 8.45 17.84
C ASN A 205 0.73 8.95 16.91
N LEU A 206 0.54 10.28 16.87
CA LEU A 206 -0.51 10.84 16.03
C LEU A 206 -0.07 12.17 15.40
N LEU A 207 -0.67 12.45 14.26
CA LEU A 207 -0.66 13.75 13.61
C LEU A 207 -2.09 14.21 13.33
N LEU A 208 -2.27 15.52 13.30
CA LEU A 208 -3.47 16.17 12.84
C LEU A 208 -3.21 16.79 11.47
N GLN A 209 -4.12 16.58 10.56
CA GLN A 209 -4.00 17.06 9.21
C GLN A 209 -5.27 17.80 8.78
N GLU A 210 -5.09 18.89 8.05
CA GLU A 210 -6.17 19.58 7.38
C GLU A 210 -7.05 18.61 6.60
N TYR A 211 -8.37 18.72 6.76
CA TYR A 211 -9.31 17.97 5.93
C TYR A 211 -9.51 18.69 4.60
N ILE A 212 -9.13 18.02 3.51
CA ILE A 212 -9.40 18.49 2.16
C ILE A 212 -10.74 17.90 1.73
N PRO A 213 -11.76 18.73 1.42
CA PRO A 213 -13.06 18.25 0.94
C PRO A 213 -12.95 17.51 -0.38
N GLY A 214 -13.95 16.67 -0.68
CA GLY A 214 -14.07 15.94 -1.95
C GLY A 214 -14.34 14.45 -1.75
N GLY A 215 -14.79 13.79 -2.81
CA GLY A 215 -15.04 12.38 -2.89
C GLY A 215 -13.76 11.53 -3.08
N ALA A 216 -13.94 10.25 -3.30
CA ALA A 216 -12.84 9.33 -3.60
C ALA A 216 -12.15 9.68 -4.94
N ASP A 217 -12.88 10.24 -5.88
CA ASP A 217 -12.41 10.70 -7.20
C ASP A 217 -11.49 11.92 -7.14
N SER A 218 -11.49 12.67 -6.01
CA SER A 218 -10.49 13.73 -5.76
C SER A 218 -9.12 13.17 -5.37
N ILE A 219 -9.01 11.86 -5.07
CA ILE A 219 -7.77 11.19 -4.70
C ILE A 219 -7.14 10.60 -5.95
N TRP A 220 -5.96 11.12 -6.27
CA TRP A 220 -5.14 10.67 -7.37
C TRP A 220 -4.00 9.80 -6.87
N MET A 221 -3.71 8.76 -7.60
CA MET A 221 -2.60 7.86 -7.37
C MET A 221 -1.57 8.07 -8.48
N PHE A 222 -0.30 7.99 -8.12
CA PHE A 222 0.79 7.80 -9.07
C PHE A 222 1.51 6.50 -8.72
N ASN A 223 1.75 5.68 -9.72
CA ASN A 223 2.53 4.45 -9.60
C ASN A 223 3.61 4.46 -10.67
N GLY A 224 4.89 4.40 -10.27
CA GLY A 224 6.00 4.58 -11.18
C GLY A 224 7.22 3.75 -10.84
N TYR A 225 8.14 3.66 -11.82
CA TYR A 225 9.46 3.09 -11.69
C TYR A 225 10.52 4.06 -12.21
N LEU A 226 11.52 4.35 -11.38
CA LEU A 226 12.67 5.20 -11.70
C LEU A 226 13.94 4.35 -11.75
N ASP A 227 14.75 4.53 -12.78
CA ASP A 227 16.01 3.82 -12.99
C ASP A 227 17.14 4.33 -12.06
N ALA A 228 18.32 3.74 -12.17
CA ALA A 228 19.50 4.11 -11.40
C ALA A 228 19.94 5.58 -11.61
N GLY A 229 19.60 6.19 -12.73
CA GLY A 229 19.82 7.61 -13.02
C GLY A 229 18.72 8.53 -12.48
N GLY A 230 17.67 7.99 -11.84
CA GLY A 230 16.52 8.76 -11.37
C GLY A 230 15.53 9.14 -12.48
N ARG A 231 15.69 8.58 -13.69
CA ARG A 231 14.77 8.81 -14.79
C ARG A 231 13.52 7.94 -14.63
N CYS A 232 12.34 8.54 -14.69
CA CYS A 232 11.08 7.80 -14.67
C CYS A 232 10.89 7.04 -15.99
N LEU A 233 11.12 5.73 -15.96
CA LEU A 233 10.94 4.85 -17.13
C LEU A 233 9.48 4.49 -17.34
N LEU A 234 8.68 4.47 -16.28
CA LEU A 234 7.27 4.16 -16.30
C LEU A 234 6.56 4.95 -15.21
N GLY A 235 5.51 5.67 -15.56
CA GLY A 235 4.69 6.42 -14.63
C GLY A 235 3.23 6.41 -15.08
N PHE A 236 2.34 6.10 -14.15
CA PHE A 236 0.90 6.05 -14.39
C PHE A 236 0.15 6.80 -13.31
N THR A 237 -0.96 7.40 -13.70
CA THR A 237 -1.90 8.02 -12.76
C THR A 237 -3.25 7.34 -12.81
N GLY A 238 -4.01 7.50 -11.74
CA GLY A 238 -5.37 6.98 -11.63
C GLY A 238 -6.10 7.56 -10.45
N THR A 239 -7.40 7.25 -10.37
CA THR A 239 -8.26 7.71 -9.27
C THR A 239 -8.89 6.54 -8.55
N LYS A 240 -9.21 6.76 -7.26
CA LYS A 240 -10.01 5.83 -6.48
C LYS A 240 -11.49 6.05 -6.81
N LEU A 241 -12.20 5.00 -7.18
CA LEU A 241 -13.65 5.03 -7.30
C LEU A 241 -14.31 4.64 -5.97
N ARG A 242 -13.69 3.71 -5.23
CA ARG A 242 -14.09 3.32 -3.87
C ARG A 242 -12.88 2.98 -3.01
N GLN A 243 -13.05 3.12 -1.71
CA GLN A 243 -12.06 2.85 -0.67
C GLN A 243 -12.60 1.87 0.37
N CYS A 244 -11.73 1.09 0.97
CA CYS A 244 -12.06 0.23 2.11
C CYS A 244 -11.04 0.40 3.24
N PRO A 245 -11.42 0.92 4.42
CA PRO A 245 -12.73 1.46 4.76
C PRO A 245 -13.11 2.68 3.91
N PRO A 246 -14.42 2.99 3.77
CA PRO A 246 -14.87 4.17 3.05
C PRO A 246 -14.19 5.47 3.50
N HIS A 247 -13.99 6.39 2.58
CA HIS A 247 -13.46 7.74 2.77
C HIS A 247 -11.98 7.85 3.16
N THR A 248 -11.38 6.83 3.79
CA THR A 248 -10.01 6.94 4.35
C THR A 248 -9.10 5.76 4.00
N GLY A 249 -9.63 4.68 3.42
CA GLY A 249 -8.89 3.44 3.19
C GLY A 249 -8.13 3.38 1.87
N PRO A 250 -7.39 2.29 1.65
CA PRO A 250 -6.81 1.97 0.36
C PRO A 250 -7.89 1.75 -0.72
N THR A 251 -7.46 1.72 -1.97
CA THR A 251 -8.33 1.49 -3.14
C THR A 251 -8.99 0.12 -3.05
N SER A 252 -10.32 0.08 -3.13
CA SER A 252 -11.08 -1.15 -3.33
C SER A 252 -11.56 -1.31 -4.77
N LEU A 253 -11.89 -0.20 -5.43
CA LEU A 253 -12.09 -0.11 -6.86
C LEU A 253 -11.38 1.15 -7.38
N GLY A 254 -10.54 1.01 -8.38
CA GLY A 254 -9.79 2.09 -8.99
C GLY A 254 -9.92 2.12 -10.51
N VAL A 255 -9.62 3.26 -11.10
CA VAL A 255 -9.54 3.46 -12.54
C VAL A 255 -8.25 4.17 -12.92
N CYS A 256 -7.53 3.61 -13.90
CA CYS A 256 -6.39 4.27 -14.53
C CYS A 256 -6.91 5.48 -15.32
N ARG A 257 -6.39 6.65 -15.01
CA ARG A 257 -6.69 7.91 -15.69
C ARG A 257 -5.45 8.74 -15.80
N ARG A 258 -5.18 9.22 -16.99
CA ARG A 258 -4.05 10.09 -17.22
C ARG A 258 -4.27 11.47 -16.59
N ASN A 259 -3.27 11.94 -15.83
CA ASN A 259 -3.22 13.30 -15.30
C ASN A 259 -1.80 13.86 -15.47
N PRO A 260 -1.54 14.59 -16.57
CA PRO A 260 -0.20 15.11 -16.88
C PRO A 260 0.38 16.05 -15.80
N LEU A 261 -0.49 16.75 -15.06
CA LEU A 261 -0.03 17.62 -13.97
C LEU A 261 0.47 16.79 -12.79
N VAL A 262 -0.28 15.76 -12.36
CA VAL A 262 0.15 14.85 -11.29
C VAL A 262 1.41 14.09 -11.71
N GLU A 263 1.50 13.62 -12.96
CA GLU A 263 2.71 12.97 -13.50
C GLU A 263 3.92 13.90 -13.37
N ARG A 264 3.80 15.14 -13.83
CA ARG A 264 4.89 16.12 -13.81
C ARG A 264 5.33 16.47 -12.39
N VAL A 265 4.40 16.91 -11.53
CA VAL A 265 4.78 17.34 -10.16
C VAL A 265 5.33 16.19 -9.34
N THR A 266 4.90 14.95 -9.62
CA THR A 266 5.44 13.76 -8.97
C THR A 266 6.87 13.47 -9.44
N THR A 267 7.12 13.50 -10.75
CA THR A 267 8.47 13.23 -11.28
C THR A 267 9.46 14.31 -10.88
N GLU A 268 9.06 15.58 -10.84
CA GLU A 268 9.86 16.68 -10.32
C GLU A 268 10.21 16.49 -8.84
N PHE A 269 9.23 16.13 -8.02
CA PHE A 269 9.45 15.83 -6.60
C PHE A 269 10.41 14.66 -6.40
N LEU A 270 10.18 13.54 -7.11
CA LEU A 270 11.04 12.34 -7.00
C LEU A 270 12.47 12.60 -7.46
N ALA A 271 12.66 13.40 -8.49
CA ALA A 271 13.98 13.84 -8.93
C ALA A 271 14.68 14.71 -7.87
N ALA A 272 13.95 15.65 -7.25
CA ALA A 272 14.50 16.53 -6.22
C ALA A 272 14.96 15.78 -4.96
N VAL A 273 14.37 14.62 -4.66
CA VAL A 273 14.76 13.76 -3.53
C VAL A 273 15.71 12.62 -3.93
N GLY A 274 16.13 12.55 -5.19
CA GLY A 274 17.03 11.51 -5.68
C GLY A 274 16.45 10.09 -5.63
N TYR A 275 15.13 9.96 -5.81
CA TYR A 275 14.45 8.67 -5.70
C TYR A 275 14.82 7.70 -6.82
N ARG A 276 14.93 6.42 -6.49
CA ARG A 276 15.17 5.29 -7.42
C ARG A 276 14.31 4.10 -7.02
N GLY A 277 13.79 3.38 -7.99
CA GLY A 277 12.97 2.20 -7.76
C GLY A 277 11.47 2.41 -8.00
N ILE A 278 10.68 1.45 -7.51
CA ILE A 278 9.22 1.52 -7.59
C ILE A 278 8.68 2.43 -6.49
N VAL A 279 7.72 3.27 -6.84
CA VAL A 279 7.06 4.18 -5.90
C VAL A 279 5.56 4.22 -6.14
N ASP A 280 4.81 4.41 -5.05
CA ASP A 280 3.36 4.62 -5.04
C ASP A 280 3.06 5.86 -4.20
N LEU A 281 2.40 6.86 -4.81
CA LEU A 281 2.08 8.13 -4.16
C LEU A 281 0.57 8.39 -4.19
N GLY A 282 0.10 9.06 -3.15
CA GLY A 282 -1.26 9.57 -3.04
C GLY A 282 -1.29 11.09 -3.08
N TRP A 283 -2.06 11.64 -4.01
CA TRP A 283 -2.36 13.07 -4.12
C TRP A 283 -3.85 13.31 -3.89
N ARG A 284 -4.20 14.50 -3.41
CA ARG A 284 -5.58 14.93 -3.33
C ARG A 284 -5.76 16.28 -4.00
N HIS A 285 -6.69 16.35 -4.93
CA HIS A 285 -7.10 17.64 -5.52
C HIS A 285 -7.92 18.43 -4.50
N ASP A 286 -7.48 19.63 -4.21
CA ASP A 286 -8.19 20.57 -3.36
C ASP A 286 -8.92 21.58 -4.24
N ALA A 287 -10.23 21.46 -4.32
CA ALA A 287 -11.05 22.33 -5.15
C ALA A 287 -11.10 23.80 -4.63
N ARG A 288 -10.64 24.05 -3.40
CA ARG A 288 -10.63 25.39 -2.79
C ARG A 288 -9.54 26.28 -3.39
N ASP A 289 -8.39 25.66 -3.76
CA ASP A 289 -7.23 26.39 -4.31
C ASP A 289 -6.78 25.82 -5.68
N GLY A 290 -7.45 24.76 -6.18
CA GLY A 290 -7.14 24.12 -7.45
C GLY A 290 -5.84 23.30 -7.45
N ARG A 291 -5.21 23.06 -6.29
CA ARG A 291 -3.91 22.40 -6.17
C ARG A 291 -4.05 20.91 -5.86
N TYR A 292 -3.07 20.14 -6.34
CA TYR A 292 -2.88 18.77 -5.88
C TYR A 292 -1.96 18.78 -4.65
N LYS A 293 -2.42 18.23 -3.53
CA LYS A 293 -1.68 18.15 -2.27
C LYS A 293 -1.21 16.73 -2.05
N LEU A 294 0.08 16.55 -1.77
CA LEU A 294 0.70 15.26 -1.51
C LEU A 294 0.25 14.73 -0.15
N LEU A 295 -0.35 13.53 -0.14
CA LEU A 295 -0.89 12.91 1.07
C LEU A 295 0.08 11.92 1.71
N ASP A 296 0.69 11.09 0.88
CA ASP A 296 1.59 10.00 1.29
C ASP A 296 2.51 9.57 0.15
N VAL A 297 3.66 9.05 0.52
CA VAL A 297 4.62 8.40 -0.37
C VAL A 297 4.94 7.03 0.21
N ASN A 298 4.81 6.02 -0.63
CA ASN A 298 5.23 4.67 -0.29
C ASN A 298 6.46 4.34 -1.14
N PRO A 299 7.69 4.32 -0.57
CA PRO A 299 8.91 4.05 -1.32
C PRO A 299 9.05 2.55 -1.63
N ARG A 300 8.02 1.99 -2.21
CA ARG A 300 7.86 0.58 -2.53
C ARG A 300 6.70 0.34 -3.48
N LEU A 301 6.49 -0.93 -3.83
CA LEU A 301 5.33 -1.34 -4.62
C LEU A 301 4.01 -1.09 -3.87
N GLY A 302 3.11 -0.36 -4.50
CA GLY A 302 1.74 -0.19 -4.01
C GLY A 302 0.89 -1.43 -4.25
N GLY A 303 -0.01 -1.76 -3.30
CA GLY A 303 -0.92 -2.92 -3.45
C GLY A 303 -1.85 -2.84 -4.66
N SER A 304 -2.05 -1.64 -5.21
CA SER A 304 -2.92 -1.38 -6.38
C SER A 304 -2.16 -1.31 -7.71
N PHE A 305 -0.88 -1.67 -7.78
CA PHE A 305 -0.06 -1.51 -8.99
C PHE A 305 -0.64 -2.21 -10.23
N ARG A 306 -1.42 -3.29 -10.05
CA ARG A 306 -2.09 -3.99 -11.16
C ARG A 306 -3.23 -3.19 -11.80
N LEU A 307 -3.67 -2.10 -11.20
CA LEU A 307 -4.49 -1.09 -11.87
C LEU A 307 -3.74 -0.47 -13.07
N PHE A 308 -2.43 -0.35 -12.95
CA PHE A 308 -1.55 0.39 -13.85
C PHE A 308 -0.80 -0.56 -14.79
N VAL A 309 -1.49 -1.04 -15.80
CA VAL A 309 -0.94 -1.89 -16.85
C VAL A 309 -1.07 -1.18 -18.19
N ALA A 310 0.05 -1.00 -18.87
CA ALA A 310 0.12 -0.36 -20.18
C ALA A 310 -0.55 -1.18 -21.29
N THR A 311 -0.77 -0.56 -22.43
CA THR A 311 -1.35 -1.19 -23.64
C THR A 311 -0.54 -2.37 -24.15
N ASN A 312 0.81 -2.32 -23.98
CA ASN A 312 1.73 -3.41 -24.31
C ASN A 312 1.89 -4.45 -23.19
N GLY A 313 1.12 -4.32 -22.09
CA GLY A 313 1.17 -5.20 -20.93
C GLY A 313 2.26 -4.87 -19.92
N MET A 314 3.01 -3.76 -20.07
CA MET A 314 4.01 -3.32 -19.10
C MET A 314 3.35 -2.86 -17.80
N ASP A 315 3.98 -3.20 -16.66
CA ASP A 315 3.72 -2.63 -15.34
C ASP A 315 5.06 -2.34 -14.63
N VAL A 316 5.01 -1.67 -13.50
CA VAL A 316 6.22 -1.24 -12.77
C VAL A 316 7.11 -2.40 -12.31
N VAL A 317 6.53 -3.58 -12.04
CA VAL A 317 7.27 -4.77 -11.62
C VAL A 317 8.05 -5.35 -12.82
N ARG A 318 7.44 -5.36 -13.99
CA ARG A 318 8.09 -5.78 -15.24
C ARG A 318 9.18 -4.81 -15.66
N ALA A 319 8.95 -3.49 -15.49
CA ALA A 319 9.95 -2.47 -15.74
C ALA A 319 11.16 -2.63 -14.83
N LEU A 320 10.94 -2.78 -13.52
CA LEU A 320 11.98 -3.08 -12.54
C LEU A 320 12.79 -4.32 -12.92
N TYR A 321 12.11 -5.43 -13.27
CA TYR A 321 12.77 -6.68 -13.61
C TYR A 321 13.66 -6.53 -14.84
N LEU A 322 13.16 -5.90 -15.90
CA LEU A 322 13.90 -5.67 -17.12
C LEU A 322 15.14 -4.82 -16.86
N ASP A 323 14.99 -3.69 -16.18
CA ASP A 323 16.08 -2.75 -15.91
C ASP A 323 17.18 -3.41 -15.05
N LEU A 324 16.81 -4.07 -13.93
CA LEU A 324 17.77 -4.74 -13.05
C LEU A 324 18.45 -5.95 -13.68
N THR A 325 17.87 -6.54 -14.73
CA THR A 325 18.48 -7.64 -15.49
C THR A 325 19.18 -7.17 -16.76
N GLY A 326 19.37 -5.86 -16.95
CA GLY A 326 20.05 -5.28 -18.10
C GLY A 326 19.27 -5.40 -19.41
N GLN A 327 17.98 -5.66 -19.36
CA GLN A 327 17.12 -5.75 -20.52
C GLN A 327 16.44 -4.40 -20.82
N PRO A 328 16.21 -4.05 -22.10
CA PRO A 328 15.58 -2.77 -22.42
C PRO A 328 14.14 -2.71 -21.92
N VAL A 329 13.78 -1.63 -21.24
CA VAL A 329 12.41 -1.31 -20.86
C VAL A 329 11.71 -0.62 -22.03
N PRO A 330 10.71 -1.24 -22.66
CA PRO A 330 10.06 -0.65 -23.83
C PRO A 330 9.20 0.56 -23.42
N ALA A 331 9.15 1.56 -24.28
CA ALA A 331 8.22 2.67 -24.14
C ALA A 331 6.78 2.15 -24.00
N SER A 332 6.06 2.71 -23.08
CA SER A 332 4.75 2.18 -22.68
C SER A 332 3.72 3.30 -22.50
N THR A 333 2.52 3.06 -22.99
CA THR A 333 1.41 4.01 -22.89
C THR A 333 0.38 3.51 -21.89
N ALA A 334 -0.05 4.39 -20.98
CA ALA A 334 -1.10 4.09 -20.02
C ALA A 334 -2.38 3.60 -20.71
N ARG A 335 -3.03 2.61 -20.14
CA ARG A 335 -4.33 2.12 -20.59
C ARG A 335 -5.42 2.88 -19.88
N ASP A 336 -5.78 4.02 -20.41
CA ASP A 336 -6.80 4.90 -19.83
C ASP A 336 -8.16 4.20 -19.75
N GLY A 337 -8.87 4.39 -18.64
CA GLY A 337 -10.15 3.72 -18.37
C GLY A 337 -10.04 2.29 -17.82
N ARG A 338 -8.85 1.68 -17.75
CA ARG A 338 -8.68 0.36 -17.13
C ARG A 338 -9.13 0.39 -15.67
N MET A 339 -9.92 -0.60 -15.28
CA MET A 339 -10.42 -0.75 -13.92
C MET A 339 -9.87 -2.01 -13.24
N TRP A 340 -9.61 -1.88 -11.94
CA TRP A 340 -9.10 -2.95 -11.09
C TRP A 340 -9.81 -2.96 -9.74
N LEU A 341 -10.04 -4.16 -9.18
CA LEU A 341 -10.89 -4.42 -8.04
C LEU A 341 -10.17 -5.26 -6.97
N VAL A 342 -10.32 -4.90 -5.70
CA VAL A 342 -10.02 -5.79 -4.56
C VAL A 342 -11.33 -6.38 -4.03
N GLU A 343 -11.64 -7.59 -4.41
CA GLU A 343 -12.97 -8.20 -4.29
C GLU A 343 -13.54 -8.17 -2.86
N PRO A 344 -12.83 -8.67 -1.81
CA PRO A 344 -13.39 -8.67 -0.46
C PRO A 344 -13.52 -7.27 0.13
N ASN A 345 -12.62 -6.38 -0.26
CA ASN A 345 -12.63 -5.01 0.24
C ASN A 345 -13.75 -4.20 -0.39
N ASP A 346 -13.98 -4.36 -1.70
CA ASP A 346 -15.04 -3.65 -2.39
C ASP A 346 -16.42 -4.09 -1.96
N LEU A 347 -16.60 -5.41 -1.72
CA LEU A 347 -17.84 -5.92 -1.16
C LEU A 347 -18.13 -5.31 0.22
N ARG A 348 -17.12 -5.27 1.12
CA ARG A 348 -17.26 -4.64 2.45
C ARG A 348 -17.57 -3.15 2.35
N ALA A 349 -16.82 -2.44 1.50
CA ALA A 349 -17.03 -1.01 1.28
C ALA A 349 -18.43 -0.72 0.73
N SER A 350 -18.90 -1.52 -0.23
CA SER A 350 -20.22 -1.34 -0.83
C SER A 350 -21.34 -1.42 0.19
N LEU A 351 -21.23 -2.30 1.18
CA LEU A 351 -22.22 -2.42 2.26
C LEU A 351 -22.30 -1.15 3.12
N VAL A 352 -21.15 -0.52 3.40
CA VAL A 352 -21.09 0.73 4.17
C VAL A 352 -21.62 1.90 3.33
N TYR A 353 -21.15 2.09 2.10
CA TYR A 353 -21.65 3.14 1.20
C TYR A 353 -23.16 3.03 0.93
N ARG A 354 -23.70 1.81 0.96
CA ARG A 354 -25.16 1.62 0.84
C ARG A 354 -25.91 2.06 2.11
N ARG A 355 -25.37 1.77 3.30
CA ARG A 355 -25.95 2.25 4.56
C ARG A 355 -25.91 3.78 4.67
N GLU A 356 -24.89 4.40 4.11
CA GLU A 356 -24.74 5.85 4.02
C GLU A 356 -25.63 6.49 2.94
N GLY A 357 -26.33 5.69 2.14
CA GLY A 357 -27.17 6.19 1.03
C GLY A 357 -26.41 6.68 -0.19
N VAL A 358 -25.08 6.52 -0.21
CA VAL A 358 -24.19 7.02 -1.30
C VAL A 358 -24.19 6.08 -2.51
N LEU A 359 -24.47 4.78 -2.29
CA LEU A 359 -24.40 3.76 -3.33
C LEU A 359 -25.61 2.82 -3.26
N THR A 360 -26.29 2.59 -4.39
CA THR A 360 -27.32 1.55 -4.50
C THR A 360 -26.72 0.23 -5.00
N SER A 361 -27.39 -0.91 -4.73
CA SER A 361 -26.98 -2.23 -5.24
C SER A 361 -26.86 -2.25 -6.76
N ARG A 362 -27.80 -1.58 -7.47
CA ARG A 362 -27.79 -1.50 -8.92
C ARG A 362 -26.59 -0.69 -9.46
N GLN A 363 -26.25 0.41 -8.79
CA GLN A 363 -25.08 1.22 -9.13
C GLN A 363 -23.78 0.44 -8.87
N TRP A 364 -23.71 -0.27 -7.73
CA TRP A 364 -22.57 -1.14 -7.44
C TRP A 364 -22.36 -2.20 -8.50
N LEU A 365 -23.39 -3.01 -8.83
CA LEU A 365 -23.30 -4.02 -9.89
C LEU A 365 -22.92 -3.43 -11.25
N ARG A 366 -23.46 -2.24 -11.57
CA ARG A 366 -23.10 -1.54 -12.83
C ARG A 366 -21.64 -1.14 -12.85
N SER A 367 -21.10 -0.68 -11.73
CA SER A 367 -19.69 -0.25 -11.64
C SER A 367 -18.69 -1.39 -11.78
N LEU A 368 -19.11 -2.65 -11.60
CA LEU A 368 -18.22 -3.81 -11.78
C LEU A 368 -18.08 -4.23 -13.25
N ARG A 369 -18.94 -3.75 -14.16
CA ARG A 369 -18.93 -4.17 -15.58
C ARG A 369 -17.66 -3.75 -16.34
N GLY A 370 -16.94 -2.73 -15.87
CA GLY A 370 -15.69 -2.28 -16.48
C GLY A 370 -14.42 -2.87 -15.84
N VAL A 371 -14.56 -3.76 -14.86
CA VAL A 371 -13.40 -4.35 -14.17
C VAL A 371 -12.74 -5.38 -15.08
N GLU A 372 -11.45 -5.16 -15.36
CA GLU A 372 -10.67 -6.04 -16.22
C GLU A 372 -9.83 -7.06 -15.43
N GLU A 373 -9.48 -6.72 -14.19
CA GLU A 373 -8.66 -7.59 -13.34
C GLU A 373 -9.08 -7.46 -11.88
N GLY A 374 -9.21 -8.60 -11.20
CA GLY A 374 -9.35 -8.70 -9.76
C GLY A 374 -8.01 -8.89 -9.07
N ALA A 375 -7.90 -8.43 -7.84
CA ALA A 375 -6.68 -8.59 -7.05
C ALA A 375 -6.43 -10.06 -6.68
N TRP A 376 -7.49 -10.78 -6.38
CA TRP A 376 -7.43 -12.18 -5.94
C TRP A 376 -7.82 -13.16 -7.04
N PHE A 377 -8.91 -12.89 -7.75
CA PHE A 377 -9.42 -13.79 -8.78
C PHE A 377 -8.64 -13.66 -10.09
N ALA A 378 -8.18 -14.79 -10.59
CA ALA A 378 -7.69 -14.92 -11.96
C ALA A 378 -8.12 -16.27 -12.50
N GLY A 379 -8.69 -16.31 -13.73
CA GLY A 379 -9.21 -17.53 -14.33
C GLY A 379 -8.15 -18.59 -14.59
N ASP A 380 -6.92 -18.16 -14.80
CA ASP A 380 -5.74 -19.02 -14.97
C ASP A 380 -5.06 -19.44 -13.64
N ASP A 381 -5.46 -18.83 -12.49
CA ASP A 381 -4.89 -19.13 -11.17
C ASP A 381 -5.95 -18.88 -10.06
N PRO A 382 -7.05 -19.66 -10.03
CA PRO A 382 -8.20 -19.39 -9.16
C PRO A 382 -8.00 -19.81 -7.70
N VAL A 383 -7.04 -20.69 -7.41
CA VAL A 383 -6.87 -21.31 -6.08
C VAL A 383 -6.57 -20.31 -4.98
N PRO A 384 -5.73 -19.27 -5.17
CA PRO A 384 -5.54 -18.22 -4.16
C PRO A 384 -6.83 -17.49 -3.77
N PHE A 385 -7.70 -17.22 -4.73
CA PHE A 385 -9.00 -16.61 -4.46
C PHE A 385 -9.90 -17.52 -3.59
N LEU A 386 -9.98 -18.80 -3.92
CA LEU A 386 -10.77 -19.77 -3.14
C LEU A 386 -10.21 -19.92 -1.72
N ALA A 387 -8.88 -19.98 -1.58
CA ALA A 387 -8.23 -20.02 -0.28
C ALA A 387 -8.49 -18.77 0.54
N MET A 388 -8.46 -17.57 -0.08
CA MET A 388 -8.80 -16.31 0.55
C MET A 388 -10.26 -16.30 1.03
N CYS A 389 -11.21 -16.77 0.22
CA CYS A 389 -12.61 -16.90 0.62
C CYS A 389 -12.77 -17.82 1.84
N GLY A 390 -12.09 -18.97 1.84
CA GLY A 390 -12.09 -19.90 2.96
C GLY A 390 -11.51 -19.29 4.23
N ALA A 391 -10.38 -18.58 4.13
CA ALA A 391 -9.78 -17.86 5.26
C ALA A 391 -10.71 -16.77 5.81
N ALA A 392 -11.39 -16.02 4.93
CA ALA A 392 -12.36 -14.99 5.35
C ALA A 392 -13.54 -15.58 6.12
N VAL A 393 -14.05 -16.75 5.70
CA VAL A 393 -15.15 -17.47 6.38
C VAL A 393 -14.70 -17.95 7.78
N THR A 394 -13.50 -18.55 7.86
CA THR A 394 -12.96 -19.03 9.16
C THR A 394 -12.72 -17.87 10.13
N MET A 395 -12.20 -16.74 9.66
CA MET A 395 -12.02 -15.54 10.49
C MET A 395 -13.35 -14.97 10.98
N ALA A 396 -14.36 -14.91 10.10
CA ALA A 396 -15.70 -14.44 10.47
C ALA A 396 -16.36 -15.36 11.51
N ALA A 397 -16.29 -16.68 11.34
CA ALA A 397 -16.79 -17.67 12.29
C ALA A 397 -16.08 -17.58 13.64
N GLY A 398 -14.74 -17.45 13.65
CA GLY A 398 -13.96 -17.27 14.88
C GLY A 398 -14.29 -15.96 15.60
N LYS A 399 -14.54 -14.87 14.90
CA LYS A 399 -14.99 -13.61 15.49
C LYS A 399 -16.40 -13.74 16.10
N ALA A 400 -17.33 -14.38 15.39
CA ALA A 400 -18.68 -14.63 15.89
C ALA A 400 -18.67 -15.49 17.15
N ALA A 401 -17.86 -16.56 17.17
CA ALA A 401 -17.70 -17.43 18.34
C ALA A 401 -17.13 -16.67 19.56
N ARG A 402 -16.09 -15.86 19.39
CA ARG A 402 -15.54 -15.00 20.46
C ARG A 402 -16.55 -14.00 20.98
N THR A 403 -17.33 -13.38 20.09
CA THR A 403 -18.39 -12.45 20.50
C THR A 403 -19.51 -13.15 21.28
N ALA A 404 -19.90 -14.36 20.87
CA ALA A 404 -20.88 -15.18 21.59
C ALA A 404 -20.37 -15.57 22.98
N LEU A 405 -19.13 -16.04 23.09
CA LEU A 405 -18.50 -16.39 24.37
C LEU A 405 -18.37 -15.17 25.29
N ALA A 406 -18.02 -13.99 24.79
CA ALA A 406 -17.93 -12.76 25.54
C ALA A 406 -19.31 -12.34 26.13
N ARG A 407 -20.40 -12.55 25.37
CA ARG A 407 -21.77 -12.29 25.83
C ARG A 407 -22.19 -13.26 26.94
N VAL A 408 -21.84 -14.55 26.82
CA VAL A 408 -22.15 -15.58 27.83
C VAL A 408 -21.34 -15.33 29.11
N ALA A 409 -20.08 -14.84 28.99
CA ALA A 409 -19.22 -14.55 30.14
C ALA A 409 -19.56 -13.24 30.87
N GLY A 410 -20.64 -12.54 30.52
CA GLY A 410 -21.10 -11.31 31.20
C GLY A 410 -20.14 -10.12 31.07
N ARG A 411 -19.13 -10.16 30.19
CA ARG A 411 -18.25 -9.01 29.90
C ARG A 411 -18.94 -8.07 28.92
N PRO A 412 -18.95 -6.73 29.17
CA PRO A 412 -19.55 -5.80 28.24
C PRO A 412 -18.82 -5.92 26.89
N THR A 413 -19.55 -6.36 25.87
CA THR A 413 -19.09 -6.33 24.51
C THR A 413 -18.94 -4.86 24.13
N SER A 414 -17.73 -4.44 23.74
CA SER A 414 -17.53 -3.17 23.05
C SER A 414 -18.12 -3.26 21.63
N ALA A 415 -19.42 -3.57 21.58
CA ALA A 415 -20.21 -3.56 20.36
C ALA A 415 -20.97 -2.24 20.34
N GLY A 416 -20.60 -1.37 19.44
CA GLY A 416 -21.44 -0.25 19.08
C GLY A 416 -20.75 1.09 19.09
N CYS A 417 -19.98 1.37 18.07
CA CYS A 417 -20.04 2.69 17.44
C CYS A 417 -20.61 2.50 16.04
N ARG A 418 -21.88 2.90 15.95
CA ARG A 418 -22.62 3.06 14.69
C ARG A 418 -21.95 4.10 13.81
#